data_e45e1b5bfb446d5510900e9c38d5836f
#
_entry.id   e45e1b5bfb446d5510900e9c38d5836f
#
_cell.length_a   1.000
_cell.length_b   1.000
_cell.length_c   1.000
_cell.angle_alpha   90.00
_cell.angle_beta   90.00
_cell.angle_gamma   90.00
#
_symmetry.space_group_name_H-M   'P 1'
#
loop_
_entity.id
_entity.type
_entity.pdbx_description
1 polymer ?
#
loop_
_entity_poly.entity_id
_entity_poly.type
_entity_poly.pdbx_seq_one_letter_code
_entity_poly.pdbx_strand_id
1 'polypeptide(L)'
;MTKIIHFEPTSKCNAACPMCARNVDGEGCIVSLSDLSLENFQLQVSKVLDTLEKIFFCGNVGDPCADKNLLQKIEWIKNLRPDVVIGINTNGSIRNPKWWTDCAKLLTGIYDYVVFSIDGLEDTNHIYRVGVQFKKIMDNAKAYIDAGASAHWDMLVFDHNKHQVQQCKQLAKDMGFTWFRSKETDRWDMHNFDHLKPANEYNYIDYDRINHIQCERNVESSTFVDYKGQEFPCCHIGEVYYSNKERNKDILQYTPKQLMEEYQKRLDSNNPFYVCKRSCGETVNKRSQWKEEIQLK
;
A
#
# COMPACT_ATOMS: atom_id res chain seq x y z
N MET A 1 -20.18 -3.36 10.22
CA MET A 1 -19.96 -1.89 10.13
C MET A 1 -18.49 -1.68 9.79
N THR A 2 -18.18 -0.73 8.90
CA THR A 2 -16.80 -0.46 8.49
C THR A 2 -16.01 0.17 9.63
N LYS A 3 -14.85 -0.40 9.95
CA LYS A 3 -13.93 0.06 11.00
C LYS A 3 -12.65 0.67 10.41
N ILE A 4 -12.25 0.18 9.26
CA ILE A 4 -11.02 0.60 8.59
C ILE A 4 -11.35 1.08 7.17
N ILE A 5 -10.89 2.27 6.82
CA ILE A 5 -10.89 2.72 5.43
C ILE A 5 -9.48 2.75 4.90
N HIS A 6 -9.26 2.05 3.80
CA HIS A 6 -8.07 2.16 3.00
C HIS A 6 -8.32 3.20 1.91
N PHE A 7 -7.68 4.35 2.00
CA PHE A 7 -7.76 5.42 1.00
C PHE A 7 -6.57 5.43 0.05
N GLU A 8 -6.86 5.52 -1.23
CA GLU A 8 -5.90 5.95 -2.24
C GLU A 8 -6.17 7.43 -2.57
N PRO A 9 -5.48 8.38 -1.92
CA PRO A 9 -5.85 9.80 -2.00
C PRO A 9 -5.44 10.47 -3.32
N THR A 10 -4.63 9.80 -4.14
CA THR A 10 -4.15 10.33 -5.43
C THR A 10 -3.71 9.20 -6.35
N SER A 11 -3.83 9.41 -7.65
CA SER A 11 -3.23 8.56 -8.68
C SER A 11 -1.81 9.00 -9.10
N LYS A 12 -1.25 10.04 -8.47
CA LYS A 12 0.07 10.57 -8.79
C LYS A 12 1.15 9.84 -8.00
N CYS A 13 2.27 9.56 -8.64
CA CYS A 13 3.47 9.03 -8.02
C CYS A 13 4.69 9.53 -8.81
N ASN A 14 5.81 9.74 -8.13
CA ASN A 14 7.08 10.11 -8.78
C ASN A 14 7.95 8.88 -9.14
N ALA A 15 7.54 7.69 -8.70
CA ALA A 15 8.25 6.44 -8.99
C ALA A 15 7.64 5.71 -10.20
N ALA A 16 8.48 4.96 -10.92
CA ALA A 16 8.11 4.10 -12.04
C ALA A 16 8.49 2.64 -11.74
N CYS A 17 8.08 2.12 -10.58
CA CYS A 17 8.41 0.75 -10.16
C CYS A 17 7.86 -0.27 -11.17
N PRO A 18 8.69 -1.18 -11.74
CA PRO A 18 8.29 -2.04 -12.86
C PRO A 18 7.10 -2.96 -12.58
N MET A 19 6.98 -3.51 -11.36
CA MET A 19 5.86 -4.39 -10.99
C MET A 19 4.70 -3.65 -10.31
N CYS A 20 4.62 -2.33 -10.45
CA CYS A 20 3.49 -1.56 -9.94
C CYS A 20 2.29 -1.69 -10.89
N ALA A 21 1.08 -1.80 -10.32
CA ALA A 21 -0.15 -1.81 -11.11
C ALA A 21 -0.31 -0.58 -12.03
N ARG A 22 0.36 0.53 -11.65
CA ARG A 22 0.46 1.75 -12.44
C ARG A 22 1.21 1.58 -13.76
N ASN A 23 2.18 0.66 -13.82
CA ASN A 23 3.04 0.42 -14.98
C ASN A 23 2.68 -0.91 -15.63
N VAL A 24 1.51 -0.97 -16.26
CA VAL A 24 1.06 -2.18 -16.94
C VAL A 24 1.93 -2.44 -18.15
N ASP A 25 2.63 -3.58 -18.13
CA ASP A 25 3.43 -4.11 -19.25
C ASP A 25 4.48 -3.13 -19.82
N GLY A 26 4.98 -2.20 -19.01
CA GLY A 26 5.99 -1.22 -19.42
C GLY A 26 5.45 -0.01 -20.20
N GLU A 27 4.15 0.08 -20.40
CA GLU A 27 3.51 1.15 -21.19
C GLU A 27 3.21 2.42 -20.39
N GLY A 28 3.58 2.46 -19.09
CA GLY A 28 3.36 3.62 -18.22
C GLY A 28 1.99 3.66 -17.55
N CYS A 29 1.62 4.81 -17.01
CA CYS A 29 0.41 4.96 -16.23
C CYS A 29 -0.85 5.03 -17.10
N ILE A 30 -1.73 4.05 -16.96
CA ILE A 30 -3.03 3.96 -17.67
C ILE A 30 -4.16 4.73 -17.00
N VAL A 31 -3.93 5.32 -15.82
CA VAL A 31 -4.93 6.06 -15.06
C VAL A 31 -4.78 7.56 -15.23
N SER A 32 -5.90 8.28 -15.22
CA SER A 32 -5.87 9.75 -15.21
C SER A 32 -5.28 10.29 -13.91
N LEU A 33 -4.39 11.28 -14.01
CA LEU A 33 -3.75 11.88 -12.84
C LEU A 33 -4.74 12.80 -12.11
N SER A 34 -5.12 12.41 -10.89
CA SER A 34 -6.10 13.14 -10.06
C SER A 34 -5.78 12.97 -8.57
N ASP A 35 -6.28 13.92 -7.78
CA ASP A 35 -6.30 13.82 -6.31
C ASP A 35 -7.74 13.68 -5.85
N LEU A 36 -8.00 12.87 -4.83
CA LEU A 36 -9.26 12.84 -4.10
C LEU A 36 -9.45 14.22 -3.41
N SER A 37 -10.55 14.90 -3.71
CA SER A 37 -10.83 16.18 -3.09
C SER A 37 -11.02 16.03 -1.56
N LEU A 38 -10.77 17.11 -0.82
CA LEU A 38 -11.01 17.14 0.62
C LEU A 38 -12.48 16.87 0.93
N GLU A 39 -13.38 17.47 0.15
CA GLU A 39 -14.84 17.30 0.28
C GLU A 39 -15.27 15.82 0.09
N ASN A 40 -14.78 15.17 -0.97
CA ASN A 40 -15.08 13.76 -1.19
C ASN A 40 -14.48 12.87 -0.09
N PHE A 41 -13.28 13.16 0.39
CA PHE A 41 -12.70 12.47 1.53
C PHE A 41 -13.59 12.60 2.77
N GLN A 42 -14.02 13.82 3.10
CA GLN A 42 -14.90 14.10 4.23
C GLN A 42 -16.24 13.37 4.11
N LEU A 43 -16.82 13.38 2.91
CA LEU A 43 -18.07 12.67 2.63
C LEU A 43 -17.94 11.16 2.89
N GLN A 44 -16.86 10.53 2.44
CA GLN A 44 -16.65 9.10 2.64
C GLN A 44 -16.43 8.75 4.12
N VAL A 45 -15.61 9.52 4.81
CA VAL A 45 -15.34 9.31 6.25
C VAL A 45 -16.60 9.51 7.08
N SER A 46 -17.41 10.53 6.78
CA SER A 46 -18.64 10.84 7.53
C SER A 46 -19.65 9.71 7.53
N LYS A 47 -19.66 8.85 6.51
CA LYS A 47 -20.59 7.68 6.45
C LYS A 47 -20.31 6.64 7.55
N VAL A 48 -19.10 6.62 8.08
CA VAL A 48 -18.62 5.58 9.02
C VAL A 48 -17.93 6.17 10.25
N LEU A 49 -18.05 7.47 10.48
CA LEU A 49 -17.31 8.21 11.50
C LEU A 49 -17.44 7.60 12.89
N ASP A 50 -18.65 7.13 13.25
CA ASP A 50 -18.93 6.57 14.59
C ASP A 50 -18.25 5.22 14.84
N THR A 51 -17.97 4.45 13.78
CA THR A 51 -17.36 3.11 13.87
C THR A 51 -15.93 3.07 13.42
N LEU A 52 -15.40 4.21 12.93
CA LEU A 52 -14.07 4.29 12.35
C LEU A 52 -12.99 4.14 13.44
N GLU A 53 -12.11 3.18 13.24
CA GLU A 53 -10.96 2.91 14.12
C GLU A 53 -9.64 3.29 13.43
N LYS A 54 -9.57 3.19 12.08
CA LYS A 54 -8.33 3.45 11.34
C LYS A 54 -8.59 3.98 9.93
N ILE A 55 -7.74 4.91 9.51
CA ILE A 55 -7.56 5.30 8.12
C ILE A 55 -6.16 4.88 7.69
N PHE A 56 -6.10 4.18 6.55
CA PHE A 56 -4.85 3.74 5.96
C PHE A 56 -4.70 4.39 4.58
N PHE A 57 -3.75 5.32 4.47
CA PHE A 57 -3.40 5.94 3.19
C PHE A 57 -2.33 5.11 2.49
N CYS A 58 -2.69 4.47 1.40
CA CYS A 58 -1.78 3.71 0.56
C CYS A 58 -2.26 3.80 -0.89
N GLY A 59 -1.38 3.72 -1.84
CA GLY A 59 -1.72 3.76 -3.25
C GLY A 59 -1.53 2.41 -3.93
N ASN A 60 -2.52 2.01 -4.73
CA ASN A 60 -2.35 0.96 -5.74
C ASN A 60 -1.66 1.53 -6.98
N VAL A 61 -2.06 2.76 -7.36
CA VAL A 61 -1.56 3.46 -8.57
C VAL A 61 -0.91 4.81 -8.25
N GLY A 62 -1.05 5.34 -7.03
CA GLY A 62 -0.44 6.58 -6.59
C GLY A 62 0.43 6.42 -5.34
N ASP A 63 1.08 7.50 -4.93
CA ASP A 63 1.74 7.61 -3.63
C ASP A 63 1.01 8.66 -2.80
N PRO A 64 0.51 8.35 -1.60
CA PRO A 64 -0.29 9.28 -0.80
C PRO A 64 0.37 10.65 -0.60
N CYS A 65 1.70 10.68 -0.47
CA CYS A 65 2.43 11.94 -0.26
C CYS A 65 2.45 12.85 -1.51
N ALA A 66 2.01 12.37 -2.67
CA ALA A 66 1.81 13.21 -3.85
C ALA A 66 0.50 14.03 -3.78
N ASP A 67 -0.46 13.60 -2.97
CA ASP A 67 -1.69 14.38 -2.75
C ASP A 67 -1.38 15.71 -2.05
N LYS A 68 -1.69 16.80 -2.72
CA LYS A 68 -1.42 18.16 -2.21
C LYS A 68 -2.18 18.49 -0.91
N ASN A 69 -3.29 17.79 -0.67
CA ASN A 69 -4.20 18.05 0.46
C ASN A 69 -4.08 16.96 1.56
N LEU A 70 -3.07 16.07 1.51
CA LEU A 70 -2.96 14.96 2.47
C LEU A 70 -2.92 15.47 3.92
N LEU A 71 -2.10 16.49 4.23
CA LEU A 71 -2.02 17.02 5.59
C LEU A 71 -3.36 17.62 6.06
N GLN A 72 -4.09 18.30 5.18
CA GLN A 72 -5.42 18.84 5.50
C GLN A 72 -6.44 17.72 5.81
N LYS A 73 -6.37 16.60 5.09
CA LYS A 73 -7.22 15.42 5.36
C LYS A 73 -6.90 14.83 6.73
N ILE A 74 -5.61 14.69 7.04
CA ILE A 74 -5.15 14.18 8.34
C ILE A 74 -5.56 15.13 9.47
N GLU A 75 -5.31 16.41 9.33
CA GLU A 75 -5.68 17.41 10.32
C GLU A 75 -7.19 17.41 10.58
N TRP A 76 -7.99 17.37 9.52
CA TRP A 76 -9.44 17.34 9.65
C TRP A 76 -9.94 16.14 10.47
N ILE A 77 -9.46 14.92 10.19
CA ILE A 77 -9.91 13.74 10.94
C ILE A 77 -9.36 13.73 12.36
N LYS A 78 -8.12 14.15 12.57
CA LYS A 78 -7.53 14.23 13.92
C LYS A 78 -8.20 15.26 14.82
N ASN A 79 -8.73 16.34 14.25
CA ASN A 79 -9.53 17.31 15.01
C ASN A 79 -10.90 16.74 15.42
N LEU A 80 -11.51 15.87 14.61
CA LEU A 80 -12.80 15.26 14.90
C LEU A 80 -12.68 14.00 15.77
N ARG A 81 -11.73 13.16 15.47
CA ARG A 81 -11.49 11.85 16.09
C ARG A 81 -9.98 11.64 16.27
N PRO A 82 -9.40 12.23 17.33
CA PRO A 82 -7.96 12.08 17.61
C PRO A 82 -7.54 10.62 17.89
N ASP A 83 -8.49 9.78 18.28
CA ASP A 83 -8.32 8.35 18.55
C ASP A 83 -8.19 7.49 17.27
N VAL A 84 -8.67 7.96 16.12
CA VAL A 84 -8.56 7.20 14.86
C VAL A 84 -7.10 7.07 14.47
N VAL A 85 -6.65 5.84 14.28
CA VAL A 85 -5.28 5.53 13.85
C VAL A 85 -5.05 5.94 12.40
N ILE A 86 -3.95 6.63 12.13
CA ILE A 86 -3.53 6.99 10.76
C ILE A 86 -2.27 6.21 10.40
N GLY A 87 -2.36 5.42 9.32
CA GLY A 87 -1.23 4.77 8.67
C GLY A 87 -0.99 5.33 7.27
N ILE A 88 0.26 5.54 6.88
CA ILE A 88 0.64 6.01 5.53
C ILE A 88 1.70 5.10 4.97
N ASN A 89 1.51 4.58 3.74
CA ASN A 89 2.56 3.90 2.98
C ASN A 89 3.05 4.78 1.83
N THR A 90 4.37 4.97 1.73
CA THR A 90 4.97 5.85 0.73
C THR A 90 6.34 5.34 0.29
N ASN A 91 6.80 5.78 -0.90
CA ASN A 91 8.19 5.61 -1.32
C ASN A 91 9.16 6.57 -0.62
N GLY A 92 8.65 7.55 0.14
CA GLY A 92 9.42 8.48 0.97
C GLY A 92 10.16 9.59 0.23
N SER A 93 10.25 9.58 -1.10
CA SER A 93 11.04 10.57 -1.85
C SER A 93 10.25 11.80 -2.32
N ILE A 94 8.95 11.84 -2.01
CA ILE A 94 8.09 12.99 -2.30
C ILE A 94 8.17 14.00 -1.14
N ARG A 95 7.94 15.29 -1.47
CA ARG A 95 8.00 16.38 -0.51
C ARG A 95 9.44 16.70 -0.05
N ASN A 96 9.57 17.53 0.98
CA ASN A 96 10.83 17.95 1.57
C ASN A 96 10.84 17.71 3.10
N PRO A 97 11.97 17.79 3.77
CA PRO A 97 12.07 17.54 5.21
C PRO A 97 11.11 18.39 6.06
N LYS A 98 10.88 19.65 5.69
CA LYS A 98 9.92 20.50 6.42
C LYS A 98 8.50 19.92 6.39
N TRP A 99 8.04 19.47 5.22
CA TRP A 99 6.73 18.84 5.10
C TRP A 99 6.60 17.58 5.96
N TRP A 100 7.68 16.78 6.04
CA TRP A 100 7.71 15.58 6.86
C TRP A 100 7.69 15.89 8.36
N THR A 101 8.38 16.96 8.79
CA THR A 101 8.26 17.47 10.16
C THR A 101 6.82 17.94 10.46
N ASP A 102 6.15 18.62 9.53
CA ASP A 102 4.77 19.06 9.71
C ASP A 102 3.80 17.86 9.71
N CYS A 103 4.03 16.84 8.91
CA CYS A 103 3.28 15.57 8.94
C CYS A 103 3.40 14.88 10.31
N ALA A 104 4.61 14.79 10.85
CA ALA A 104 4.86 14.19 12.15
C ALA A 104 4.08 14.87 13.30
N LYS A 105 3.91 16.20 13.25
CA LYS A 105 3.13 16.95 14.25
C LYS A 105 1.63 16.64 14.23
N LEU A 106 1.11 16.12 13.12
CA LEU A 106 -0.29 15.69 13.01
C LEU A 106 -0.49 14.23 13.42
N LEU A 107 0.57 13.40 13.35
CA LEU A 107 0.53 11.98 13.67
C LEU A 107 1.06 11.73 15.08
N THR A 108 0.30 12.16 16.07
CA THR A 108 0.68 12.14 17.49
C THR A 108 0.08 10.97 18.29
N GLY A 109 -0.81 10.20 17.66
CA GLY A 109 -1.38 9.00 18.28
C GLY A 109 -0.32 7.91 18.43
N ILE A 110 -0.35 7.17 19.54
CA ILE A 110 0.65 6.12 19.84
C ILE A 110 0.69 4.99 18.80
N TYR A 111 -0.37 4.84 18.03
CA TYR A 111 -0.49 3.85 16.93
C TYR A 111 -0.43 4.47 15.53
N ASP A 112 -0.26 5.80 15.42
CA ASP A 112 -0.04 6.43 14.13
C ASP A 112 1.35 6.09 13.59
N TYR A 113 1.46 5.89 12.27
CA TYR A 113 2.74 5.51 11.68
C TYR A 113 2.85 5.88 10.20
N VAL A 114 4.08 5.99 9.74
CA VAL A 114 4.43 6.07 8.32
C VAL A 114 5.35 4.89 7.95
N VAL A 115 4.98 4.17 6.90
CA VAL A 115 5.81 3.13 6.29
C VAL A 115 6.57 3.73 5.12
N PHE A 116 7.88 3.73 5.21
CA PHE A 116 8.79 4.05 4.12
C PHE A 116 9.15 2.76 3.38
N SER A 117 8.73 2.65 2.12
CA SER A 117 9.02 1.50 1.27
C SER A 117 10.37 1.69 0.59
N ILE A 118 11.41 1.05 1.13
CA ILE A 118 12.80 1.21 0.71
C ILE A 118 13.41 -0.17 0.45
N ASP A 119 13.81 -0.44 -0.79
CA ASP A 119 14.17 -1.79 -1.25
C ASP A 119 15.69 -1.92 -1.48
N GLY A 120 16.47 -1.63 -0.46
CA GLY A 120 17.93 -1.70 -0.43
C GLY A 120 18.59 -0.40 -0.04
N LEU A 121 19.91 -0.32 -0.23
CA LEU A 121 20.73 0.87 -0.02
C LEU A 121 20.77 1.72 -1.30
N GLU A 122 21.65 2.75 -1.32
CA GLU A 122 21.73 3.72 -2.43
C GLU A 122 22.02 3.07 -3.79
N ASP A 123 22.83 2.02 -3.79
CA ASP A 123 23.28 1.30 -4.99
C ASP A 123 22.25 0.28 -5.53
N THR A 124 21.23 -0.09 -4.75
CA THR A 124 20.24 -1.10 -5.17
C THR A 124 18.81 -0.64 -5.15
N ASN A 125 18.44 0.30 -4.26
CA ASN A 125 17.06 0.76 -4.13
C ASN A 125 16.47 1.25 -5.46
N HIS A 126 17.26 1.95 -6.28
CA HIS A 126 16.83 2.51 -7.57
C HIS A 126 16.53 1.45 -8.64
N ILE A 127 16.99 0.21 -8.46
CA ILE A 127 16.77 -0.89 -9.42
C ILE A 127 15.25 -1.22 -9.49
N TYR A 128 14.59 -1.26 -8.34
CA TYR A 128 13.13 -1.44 -8.29
C TYR A 128 12.38 -0.11 -8.14
N ARG A 129 12.86 0.81 -7.28
CA ARG A 129 12.25 2.12 -7.06
C ARG A 129 12.73 3.14 -8.10
N VAL A 130 12.44 2.88 -9.38
CA VAL A 130 12.88 3.72 -10.50
C VAL A 130 12.36 5.15 -10.33
N GLY A 131 13.27 6.14 -10.46
CA GLY A 131 12.95 7.56 -10.30
C GLY A 131 12.95 8.08 -8.87
N VAL A 132 13.23 7.23 -7.88
CA VAL A 132 13.31 7.58 -6.46
C VAL A 132 14.76 7.84 -6.03
N GLN A 133 15.00 8.92 -5.31
CA GLN A 133 16.32 9.30 -4.82
C GLN A 133 16.54 8.82 -3.38
N PHE A 134 17.44 7.87 -3.16
CA PHE A 134 17.70 7.27 -1.84
C PHE A 134 18.04 8.33 -0.77
N LYS A 135 18.97 9.25 -1.08
CA LYS A 135 19.34 10.33 -0.15
C LYS A 135 18.12 11.13 0.30
N LYS A 136 17.20 11.45 -0.62
CA LYS A 136 15.98 12.21 -0.30
C LYS A 136 15.03 11.44 0.61
N ILE A 137 14.95 10.12 0.46
CA ILE A 137 14.17 9.27 1.38
C ILE A 137 14.77 9.36 2.79
N MET A 138 16.11 9.21 2.91
CA MET A 138 16.80 9.25 4.20
C MET A 138 16.63 10.60 4.90
N ASP A 139 16.79 11.71 4.17
CA ASP A 139 16.60 13.06 4.71
C ASP A 139 15.13 13.27 5.19
N ASN A 140 14.16 12.79 4.44
CA ASN A 140 12.73 12.90 4.76
C ASN A 140 12.35 12.01 5.96
N ALA A 141 12.78 10.75 5.97
CA ALA A 141 12.54 9.83 7.07
C ALA A 141 13.17 10.35 8.37
N LYS A 142 14.41 10.86 8.28
CA LYS A 142 15.08 11.47 9.43
C LYS A 142 14.29 12.65 9.99
N ALA A 143 13.83 13.56 9.15
CA ALA A 143 13.04 14.71 9.60
C ALA A 143 11.73 14.31 10.30
N TYR A 144 11.07 13.24 9.81
CA TYR A 144 9.86 12.67 10.39
C TYR A 144 10.15 12.02 11.77
N ILE A 145 11.22 11.23 11.85
CA ILE A 145 11.64 10.53 13.08
C ILE A 145 12.14 11.53 14.15
N ASP A 146 12.95 12.50 13.76
CA ASP A 146 13.50 13.53 14.67
C ASP A 146 12.36 14.40 15.27
N ALA A 147 11.23 14.52 14.58
CA ALA A 147 10.04 15.17 15.11
C ALA A 147 9.23 14.28 16.07
N GLY A 148 9.69 13.07 16.39
CA GLY A 148 9.14 12.18 17.41
C GLY A 148 8.10 11.17 16.92
N ALA A 149 7.85 11.08 15.61
CA ALA A 149 6.80 10.22 15.06
C ALA A 149 7.31 8.80 14.72
N SER A 150 6.38 7.84 14.63
CA SER A 150 6.69 6.42 14.39
C SER A 150 6.88 6.15 12.89
N ALA A 151 8.09 5.73 12.51
CA ALA A 151 8.45 5.34 11.15
C ALA A 151 8.75 3.84 11.07
N HIS A 152 8.23 3.19 10.02
CA HIS A 152 8.53 1.80 9.70
C HIS A 152 9.29 1.74 8.38
N TRP A 153 10.25 0.83 8.27
CA TRP A 153 10.95 0.53 7.03
C TRP A 153 10.47 -0.81 6.49
N ASP A 154 9.79 -0.80 5.34
CA ASP A 154 9.40 -2.01 4.62
C ASP A 154 10.31 -2.23 3.41
N MET A 155 10.86 -3.44 3.30
CA MET A 155 11.79 -3.83 2.24
C MET A 155 11.27 -5.04 1.46
N LEU A 156 11.12 -4.89 0.14
CA LEU A 156 10.98 -6.03 -0.76
C LEU A 156 12.36 -6.60 -1.08
N VAL A 157 12.49 -7.92 -0.90
CA VAL A 157 13.75 -8.61 -1.11
C VAL A 157 13.75 -9.30 -2.48
N PHE A 158 14.72 -8.93 -3.29
CA PHE A 158 15.02 -9.47 -4.60
C PHE A 158 16.41 -10.11 -4.59
N ASP A 159 16.75 -10.84 -5.64
CA ASP A 159 18.10 -11.42 -5.79
C ASP A 159 19.19 -10.35 -5.74
N HIS A 160 18.96 -9.18 -6.35
CA HIS A 160 19.94 -8.09 -6.42
C HIS A 160 20.19 -7.36 -5.09
N ASN A 161 19.25 -7.40 -4.12
CA ASN A 161 19.38 -6.67 -2.85
C ASN A 161 19.40 -7.56 -1.60
N LYS A 162 19.22 -8.89 -1.73
CA LYS A 162 19.17 -9.83 -0.59
C LYS A 162 20.36 -9.75 0.35
N HIS A 163 21.54 -9.42 -0.19
CA HIS A 163 22.79 -9.29 0.58
C HIS A 163 22.80 -8.04 1.48
N GLN A 164 21.89 -7.08 1.27
CA GLN A 164 21.81 -5.82 2.03
C GLN A 164 20.80 -5.84 3.17
N VAL A 165 19.99 -6.90 3.32
CA VAL A 165 18.92 -6.93 4.34
C VAL A 165 19.43 -6.58 5.74
N GLN A 166 20.54 -7.16 6.18
CA GLN A 166 21.10 -6.88 7.50
C GLN A 166 21.66 -5.46 7.62
N GLN A 167 22.23 -4.92 6.55
CA GLN A 167 22.75 -3.55 6.52
C GLN A 167 21.58 -2.54 6.55
N CYS A 168 20.50 -2.78 5.80
CA CYS A 168 19.28 -1.97 5.85
C CYS A 168 18.64 -1.98 7.24
N LYS A 169 18.57 -3.13 7.89
CA LYS A 169 18.06 -3.28 9.25
C LYS A 169 18.90 -2.50 10.27
N GLN A 170 20.24 -2.58 10.17
CA GLN A 170 21.13 -1.83 11.06
C GLN A 170 20.95 -0.32 10.83
N LEU A 171 20.93 0.13 9.56
CA LEU A 171 20.69 1.53 9.22
C LEU A 171 19.34 2.03 9.74
N ALA A 172 18.27 1.23 9.60
CA ALA A 172 16.95 1.55 10.14
C ALA A 172 16.99 1.76 11.67
N LYS A 173 17.71 0.88 12.39
CA LYS A 173 17.92 1.01 13.83
C LYS A 173 18.68 2.28 14.18
N ASP A 174 19.78 2.57 13.50
CA ASP A 174 20.64 3.73 13.76
C ASP A 174 19.92 5.06 13.46
N MET A 175 19.04 5.06 12.46
CA MET A 175 18.20 6.21 12.14
C MET A 175 17.02 6.39 13.11
N GLY A 176 16.65 5.34 13.86
CA GLY A 176 15.57 5.37 14.83
C GLY A 176 14.20 5.01 14.28
N PHE A 177 14.13 4.22 13.21
CA PHE A 177 12.88 3.58 12.82
C PHE A 177 12.33 2.72 13.95
N THR A 178 10.98 2.65 14.05
CA THR A 178 10.31 1.84 15.08
C THR A 178 10.24 0.37 14.66
N TRP A 179 10.05 0.10 13.36
CA TRP A 179 9.95 -1.24 12.80
C TRP A 179 10.81 -1.38 11.55
N PHE A 180 11.39 -2.56 11.37
CA PHE A 180 11.96 -3.04 10.11
C PHE A 180 11.26 -4.32 9.70
N ARG A 181 10.79 -4.38 8.46
CA ARG A 181 10.11 -5.54 7.90
C ARG A 181 10.65 -5.86 6.53
N SER A 182 10.85 -7.15 6.25
CA SER A 182 11.28 -7.60 4.93
C SER A 182 10.46 -8.78 4.44
N LYS A 183 10.13 -8.78 3.14
CA LYS A 183 9.46 -9.89 2.45
C LYS A 183 9.90 -9.98 1.00
N GLU A 184 9.74 -11.14 0.41
CA GLU A 184 9.88 -11.29 -1.04
C GLU A 184 8.65 -10.78 -1.77
N THR A 185 8.84 -10.35 -3.03
CA THR A 185 7.72 -9.97 -3.87
C THR A 185 6.89 -11.19 -4.26
N ASP A 186 5.58 -11.02 -4.28
CA ASP A 186 4.60 -11.97 -4.80
C ASP A 186 4.13 -11.60 -6.22
N ARG A 187 4.70 -10.53 -6.79
CA ARG A 187 4.28 -10.00 -8.10
C ARG A 187 5.10 -10.52 -9.27
N TRP A 188 6.08 -11.38 -9.00
CA TRP A 188 6.98 -11.92 -10.02
C TRP A 188 6.23 -12.69 -11.13
N ASP A 189 5.23 -13.48 -10.77
CA ASP A 189 4.41 -14.25 -11.68
C ASP A 189 3.58 -13.41 -12.67
N MET A 190 3.39 -12.13 -12.35
CA MET A 190 2.62 -11.22 -13.19
C MET A 190 3.45 -10.52 -14.27
N HIS A 191 4.73 -10.30 -14.03
CA HIS A 191 5.53 -9.37 -14.81
C HIS A 191 6.80 -9.96 -15.41
N ASN A 192 7.28 -11.08 -14.87
CA ASN A 192 8.39 -11.88 -15.40
C ASN A 192 9.65 -11.07 -15.79
N PHE A 193 10.02 -10.07 -14.99
CA PHE A 193 11.22 -9.26 -15.21
C PHE A 193 12.48 -9.99 -14.72
N ASP A 194 13.36 -10.42 -15.62
CA ASP A 194 14.55 -11.20 -15.29
C ASP A 194 15.50 -10.53 -14.28
N HIS A 195 15.59 -9.21 -14.31
CA HIS A 195 16.44 -8.45 -13.39
C HIS A 195 15.81 -8.21 -11.99
N LEU A 196 14.56 -8.60 -11.79
CA LEU A 196 13.82 -8.45 -10.54
C LEU A 196 13.41 -9.81 -9.96
N LYS A 197 14.24 -10.82 -10.14
CA LYS A 197 13.97 -12.17 -9.61
C LYS A 197 13.80 -12.14 -8.09
N PRO A 198 12.90 -12.99 -7.56
CA PRO A 198 12.82 -13.24 -6.12
C PRO A 198 14.15 -13.76 -5.59
N ALA A 199 14.41 -13.51 -4.30
CA ALA A 199 15.66 -13.93 -3.66
C ALA A 199 15.79 -15.48 -3.56
N ASN A 200 14.67 -16.18 -3.54
CA ASN A 200 14.58 -17.64 -3.51
C ASN A 200 13.84 -18.19 -4.73
N GLU A 201 13.87 -19.51 -4.90
CA GLU A 201 13.09 -20.16 -5.94
C GLU A 201 11.61 -19.82 -5.85
N TYR A 202 11.05 -19.40 -6.98
CA TYR A 202 9.65 -19.06 -7.08
C TYR A 202 8.82 -20.33 -7.34
N ASN A 203 7.97 -20.69 -6.38
CA ASN A 203 7.02 -21.78 -6.57
C ASN A 203 5.73 -21.25 -7.19
N TYR A 204 5.46 -21.64 -8.43
CA TYR A 204 4.20 -21.32 -9.09
C TYR A 204 3.00 -21.88 -8.31
N ILE A 205 1.97 -21.06 -8.11
CA ILE A 205 0.70 -21.48 -7.52
C ILE A 205 -0.35 -21.53 -8.62
N ASP A 206 -1.04 -22.66 -8.72
CA ASP A 206 -2.25 -22.78 -9.52
C ASP A 206 -3.44 -22.17 -8.72
N TYR A 207 -3.68 -20.90 -8.94
CA TYR A 207 -4.77 -20.18 -8.25
C TYR A 207 -6.16 -20.67 -8.63
N ASP A 208 -6.33 -21.32 -9.77
CA ASP A 208 -7.64 -21.86 -10.19
C ASP A 208 -8.11 -22.99 -9.28
N ARG A 209 -7.19 -23.70 -8.64
CA ARG A 209 -7.50 -24.74 -7.65
C ARG A 209 -7.85 -24.21 -6.27
N ILE A 210 -7.68 -22.93 -6.02
CA ILE A 210 -8.02 -22.31 -4.73
C ILE A 210 -9.51 -22.02 -4.68
N ASN A 211 -10.20 -22.67 -3.77
CA ASN A 211 -11.64 -22.49 -3.55
C ASN A 211 -11.95 -21.86 -2.18
N HIS A 212 -11.03 -21.97 -1.22
CA HIS A 212 -11.22 -21.42 0.11
C HIS A 212 -10.51 -20.07 0.25
N ILE A 213 -11.26 -19.03 0.64
CA ILE A 213 -10.80 -17.65 0.78
C ILE A 213 -11.02 -17.18 2.21
N GLN A 214 -9.95 -16.77 2.87
CA GLN A 214 -10.02 -15.99 4.10
C GLN A 214 -9.97 -14.51 3.74
N CYS A 215 -11.14 -13.91 3.56
CA CYS A 215 -11.24 -12.52 3.13
C CYS A 215 -10.80 -11.54 4.23
N GLU A 216 -9.66 -10.89 4.07
CA GLU A 216 -9.12 -9.90 5.01
C GLU A 216 -10.10 -8.76 5.26
N ARG A 217 -10.79 -8.29 4.22
CA ARG A 217 -11.83 -7.26 4.36
C ARG A 217 -12.91 -7.63 5.39
N ASN A 218 -13.39 -8.87 5.34
CA ASN A 218 -14.43 -9.34 6.26
C ASN A 218 -13.89 -9.48 7.68
N VAL A 219 -12.64 -9.95 7.83
CA VAL A 219 -11.98 -10.07 9.14
C VAL A 219 -11.75 -8.70 9.76
N GLU A 220 -11.25 -7.74 8.99
CA GLU A 220 -10.91 -6.40 9.46
C GLU A 220 -12.08 -5.41 9.45
N SER A 221 -13.21 -5.76 8.84
CA SER A 221 -14.31 -4.83 8.58
C SER A 221 -13.83 -3.59 7.79
N SER A 222 -13.03 -3.81 6.75
CA SER A 222 -12.40 -2.74 5.97
C SER A 222 -13.11 -2.48 4.63
N THR A 223 -12.87 -1.30 4.05
CA THR A 223 -13.27 -0.93 2.68
C THR A 223 -12.16 -0.13 2.01
N PHE A 224 -12.17 -0.08 0.68
CA PHE A 224 -11.22 0.70 -0.10
C PHE A 224 -11.92 1.82 -0.85
N VAL A 225 -11.35 3.02 -0.79
CA VAL A 225 -11.83 4.20 -1.53
C VAL A 225 -10.68 4.72 -2.39
N ASP A 226 -10.93 4.81 -3.70
CA ASP A 226 -9.94 5.25 -4.67
C ASP A 226 -9.82 6.80 -4.77
N TYR A 227 -8.89 7.24 -5.61
CA TYR A 227 -8.61 8.66 -5.87
C TYR A 227 -9.76 9.43 -6.57
N LYS A 228 -10.80 8.74 -7.05
CA LYS A 228 -12.05 9.33 -7.57
C LYS A 228 -13.15 9.38 -6.53
N GLY A 229 -12.93 8.83 -5.34
CA GLY A 229 -13.94 8.67 -4.31
C GLY A 229 -14.88 7.49 -4.54
N GLN A 230 -14.51 6.55 -5.42
CA GLN A 230 -15.28 5.35 -5.67
C GLN A 230 -14.94 4.29 -4.61
N GLU A 231 -15.97 3.64 -4.09
CA GLU A 231 -15.82 2.60 -3.06
C GLU A 231 -15.76 1.22 -3.69
N PHE A 232 -14.80 0.40 -3.23
CA PHE A 232 -14.59 -0.99 -3.64
C PHE A 232 -14.57 -1.91 -2.42
N PRO A 233 -14.84 -3.21 -2.59
CA PRO A 233 -14.75 -4.17 -1.50
C PRO A 233 -13.38 -4.14 -0.80
N CYS A 234 -12.29 -4.12 -1.56
CA CYS A 234 -10.92 -4.05 -1.03
C CYS A 234 -9.96 -3.46 -2.06
N CYS A 235 -8.74 -3.14 -1.61
CA CYS A 235 -7.68 -2.59 -2.47
C CYS A 235 -7.28 -3.52 -3.61
N HIS A 236 -7.30 -4.84 -3.43
CA HIS A 236 -6.99 -5.79 -4.50
C HIS A 236 -7.99 -5.75 -5.65
N ILE A 237 -9.30 -5.67 -5.36
CA ILE A 237 -10.33 -5.48 -6.39
C ILE A 237 -10.19 -4.10 -7.04
N GLY A 238 -9.94 -3.04 -6.24
CA GLY A 238 -9.69 -1.69 -6.76
C GLY A 238 -8.45 -1.62 -7.66
N GLU A 239 -7.36 -2.33 -7.31
CA GLU A 239 -6.14 -2.40 -8.14
C GLU A 239 -6.44 -2.99 -9.52
N VAL A 240 -7.10 -4.15 -9.57
CA VAL A 240 -7.36 -4.85 -10.84
C VAL A 240 -8.44 -4.18 -11.68
N TYR A 241 -9.33 -3.40 -11.07
CA TYR A 241 -10.35 -2.63 -11.78
C TYR A 241 -9.74 -1.64 -12.80
N TYR A 242 -8.56 -1.10 -12.49
CA TYR A 242 -7.81 -0.22 -13.39
C TYR A 242 -6.80 -0.96 -14.27
N SER A 243 -6.65 -2.27 -14.11
CA SER A 243 -5.75 -3.08 -14.93
C SER A 243 -6.51 -3.71 -16.11
N ASN A 244 -6.02 -3.49 -17.32
CA ASN A 244 -6.64 -4.04 -18.54
C ASN A 244 -6.28 -5.53 -18.78
N LYS A 245 -6.06 -6.32 -17.72
CA LYS A 245 -5.61 -7.70 -17.85
C LYS A 245 -6.76 -8.66 -18.14
N GLU A 246 -6.53 -9.57 -19.08
CA GLU A 246 -7.46 -10.65 -19.48
C GLU A 246 -8.00 -11.41 -18.25
N ARG A 247 -7.14 -11.68 -17.25
CA ARG A 247 -7.47 -12.41 -16.02
C ARG A 247 -8.54 -11.73 -15.15
N ASN A 248 -8.80 -10.43 -15.36
CA ASN A 248 -9.69 -9.63 -14.53
C ASN A 248 -10.95 -9.19 -15.30
N LYS A 249 -11.24 -9.77 -16.46
CA LYS A 249 -12.43 -9.45 -17.25
C LYS A 249 -13.73 -9.65 -16.48
N ASP A 250 -13.74 -10.60 -15.57
CA ASP A 250 -14.89 -10.87 -14.70
C ASP A 250 -15.21 -9.72 -13.73
N ILE A 251 -14.22 -8.88 -13.39
CA ILE A 251 -14.39 -7.67 -12.57
C ILE A 251 -14.83 -6.48 -13.44
N LEU A 252 -14.23 -6.33 -14.61
CA LEU A 252 -14.42 -5.16 -15.48
C LEU A 252 -15.85 -5.01 -16.04
N GLN A 253 -16.65 -6.05 -15.98
CA GLN A 253 -18.07 -5.99 -16.38
C GLN A 253 -18.99 -5.30 -15.36
N TYR A 254 -18.49 -5.03 -14.16
CA TYR A 254 -19.24 -4.41 -13.07
C TYR A 254 -18.81 -2.97 -12.82
N THR A 255 -19.74 -2.13 -12.41
CA THR A 255 -19.40 -0.83 -11.79
C THR A 255 -18.89 -1.04 -10.37
N PRO A 256 -18.15 -0.08 -9.77
CA PRO A 256 -17.70 -0.18 -8.38
C PRO A 256 -18.84 -0.50 -7.39
N LYS A 257 -20.01 0.13 -7.58
CA LYS A 257 -21.19 -0.14 -6.74
C LYS A 257 -21.69 -1.58 -6.89
N GLN A 258 -21.75 -2.09 -8.10
CA GLN A 258 -22.16 -3.49 -8.35
C GLN A 258 -21.13 -4.48 -7.79
N LEU A 259 -19.85 -4.14 -7.78
CA LEU A 259 -18.79 -4.97 -7.20
C LEU A 259 -18.97 -5.16 -5.69
N MET A 260 -19.52 -4.16 -4.97
CA MET A 260 -19.80 -4.29 -3.53
C MET A 260 -20.83 -5.39 -3.22
N GLU A 261 -21.81 -5.58 -4.10
CA GLU A 261 -22.84 -6.61 -3.95
C GLU A 261 -22.38 -7.96 -4.50
N GLU A 262 -21.77 -7.95 -5.69
CA GLU A 262 -21.37 -9.16 -6.40
C GLU A 262 -20.23 -9.90 -5.70
N TYR A 263 -19.30 -9.17 -5.14
CA TYR A 263 -18.18 -9.72 -4.37
C TYR A 263 -18.67 -10.64 -3.24
N GLN A 264 -19.67 -10.21 -2.46
CA GLN A 264 -20.21 -11.00 -1.35
C GLN A 264 -20.95 -12.25 -1.86
N LYS A 265 -21.79 -12.10 -2.89
CA LYS A 265 -22.48 -13.23 -3.52
C LYS A 265 -21.53 -14.32 -4.01
N ARG A 266 -20.39 -13.89 -4.59
CA ARG A 266 -19.35 -14.83 -5.08
C ARG A 266 -18.62 -15.55 -3.96
N LEU A 267 -18.33 -14.87 -2.85
CA LEU A 267 -17.78 -15.52 -1.67
C LEU A 267 -18.76 -16.54 -1.08
N ASP A 268 -20.03 -16.17 -0.92
CA ASP A 268 -21.08 -17.02 -0.34
C ASP A 268 -21.35 -18.26 -1.21
N SER A 269 -21.23 -18.13 -2.53
CA SER A 269 -21.40 -19.23 -3.50
C SER A 269 -20.12 -20.04 -3.77
N ASN A 270 -19.05 -19.78 -3.04
CA ASN A 270 -17.73 -20.41 -3.25
C ASN A 270 -17.19 -20.25 -4.69
N ASN A 271 -17.50 -19.13 -5.33
CA ASN A 271 -17.02 -18.77 -6.66
C ASN A 271 -16.35 -17.38 -6.66
N PRO A 272 -15.27 -17.18 -5.86
CA PRO A 272 -14.64 -15.89 -5.70
C PRO A 272 -13.97 -15.42 -6.99
N PHE A 273 -13.81 -14.09 -7.12
CA PHE A 273 -13.02 -13.52 -8.20
C PHE A 273 -11.59 -14.07 -8.21
N TYR A 274 -10.97 -14.12 -9.38
CA TYR A 274 -9.58 -14.60 -9.51
C TYR A 274 -8.62 -13.84 -8.58
N VAL A 275 -8.76 -12.52 -8.47
CA VAL A 275 -7.94 -11.72 -7.55
C VAL A 275 -8.11 -12.12 -6.08
N CYS A 276 -9.29 -12.54 -5.66
CA CYS A 276 -9.51 -13.04 -4.29
C CYS A 276 -8.73 -14.34 -4.04
N LYS A 277 -8.76 -15.26 -5.00
CA LYS A 277 -7.97 -16.50 -4.94
C LYS A 277 -6.48 -16.21 -4.82
N ARG A 278 -5.99 -15.28 -5.60
CA ARG A 278 -4.58 -14.88 -5.64
C ARG A 278 -4.13 -14.17 -4.36
N SER A 279 -4.95 -13.27 -3.81
CA SER A 279 -4.54 -12.40 -2.70
C SER A 279 -4.92 -12.92 -1.32
N CYS A 280 -6.06 -13.64 -1.21
CA CYS A 280 -6.65 -14.08 0.05
C CYS A 280 -6.91 -15.60 0.10
N GLY A 281 -6.41 -16.37 -0.86
CA GLY A 281 -6.49 -17.84 -0.84
C GLY A 281 -5.69 -18.42 0.32
N GLU A 282 -6.18 -19.49 0.92
CA GLU A 282 -5.60 -20.07 2.14
C GLU A 282 -4.10 -20.44 2.00
N THR A 283 -3.68 -20.82 0.79
CA THR A 283 -2.27 -21.09 0.49
C THR A 283 -1.43 -19.84 0.25
N VAL A 284 -2.07 -18.69 -0.04
CA VAL A 284 -1.40 -17.42 -0.37
C VAL A 284 -1.02 -16.65 0.89
N ASN A 285 -1.85 -16.70 1.94
CA ASN A 285 -1.57 -16.03 3.22
C ASN A 285 -0.23 -16.44 3.84
N LYS A 286 0.29 -17.61 3.50
CA LYS A 286 1.64 -18.04 3.90
C LYS A 286 2.77 -17.33 3.12
N ARG A 287 2.47 -16.71 1.97
CA ARG A 287 3.46 -15.99 1.14
C ARG A 287 3.51 -14.49 1.41
N SER A 288 2.38 -13.87 1.75
CA SER A 288 2.32 -12.44 2.05
C SER A 288 2.92 -12.10 3.42
N GLN A 289 3.27 -13.10 4.21
CA GLN A 289 3.86 -12.90 5.53
C GLN A 289 5.26 -12.30 5.40
N TRP A 290 5.52 -11.31 6.23
CA TRP A 290 6.85 -10.78 6.42
C TRP A 290 7.80 -11.90 6.82
N LYS A 291 8.95 -12.05 6.13
CA LYS A 291 10.00 -13.00 6.51
C LYS A 291 10.71 -12.56 7.78
N GLU A 292 10.81 -11.27 7.95
CA GLU A 292 11.37 -10.64 9.13
C GLU A 292 10.48 -9.46 9.50
N GLU A 293 10.03 -9.41 10.74
CA GLU A 293 9.30 -8.29 11.32
C GLU A 293 9.87 -8.05 12.71
N ILE A 294 10.61 -6.95 12.86
CA ILE A 294 11.38 -6.65 14.07
C ILE A 294 11.06 -5.25 14.55
N GLN A 295 10.64 -5.18 15.81
CA GLN A 295 10.56 -3.93 16.52
C GLN A 295 11.97 -3.49 16.93
N LEU A 296 12.35 -2.26 16.56
CA LEU A 296 13.68 -1.71 16.78
C LEU A 296 13.76 -0.80 17.99
N LYS A 297 12.62 -0.27 18.45
CA LYS A 297 12.44 0.58 19.64
C LYS A 297 11.36 0.03 20.54
#